data_efe72f5326818e2bc4ad21cee2fc2e46
#
_entry.id   efe72f5326818e2bc4ad21cee2fc2e46
#
_cell.length_a   1.000
_cell.length_b   1.000
_cell.length_c   1.000
_cell.angle_alpha   90.00
_cell.angle_beta   90.00
_cell.angle_gamma   90.00
#
_symmetry.space_group_name_H-M   'P 1'
#
loop_
_entity.id
_entity.type
_entity.pdbx_description
1 polymer ?
#
loop_
_entity_poly.entity_id
_entity_poly.type
_entity_poly.pdbx_seq_one_letter_code
_entity_poly.pdbx_strand_id
1 'polypeptide(L)'
;RLKKKVSERPDFVNNFKKPRTFSTNEKGNPMEPTTTGLSPYISHGCLSVRLVWNECAKAHFNSNHTKPPESLHGQLMFREMFYLLSRSVENWEDDVNNSNCKPINWGEYDQSKIIAWESGMTGFPYIDAMMRQLDATGWMHHLGRHAVSCFLTRGQLWQNWKHGRDVFERKLVDSDWAIKNGNWLWSAGVAPFS
;
A
#
# COMPACT_ATOMS: atom_id res chain seq x y z
N ARG A 1 -13.91 -14.49 3.93
CA ARG A 1 -13.10 -13.50 4.67
C ARG A 1 -13.89 -12.22 4.95
N LEU A 2 -14.67 -11.69 3.99
CA LEU A 2 -15.52 -10.51 4.21
C LEU A 2 -16.41 -10.65 5.44
N LYS A 3 -17.19 -11.73 5.53
CA LYS A 3 -18.04 -11.99 6.71
C LYS A 3 -17.22 -11.92 8.00
N LYS A 4 -16.18 -12.73 8.11
CA LYS A 4 -15.34 -12.87 9.31
C LYS A 4 -14.60 -11.58 9.69
N LYS A 5 -14.25 -10.71 8.75
CA LYS A 5 -13.44 -9.51 9.01
C LYS A 5 -14.23 -8.20 9.03
N VAL A 6 -15.41 -8.18 8.45
CA VAL A 6 -16.24 -6.96 8.34
C VAL A 6 -17.67 -7.21 8.82
N SER A 7 -18.45 -8.02 8.13
CA SER A 7 -19.90 -8.15 8.37
C SER A 7 -20.23 -8.66 9.78
N GLU A 8 -19.44 -9.56 10.32
CA GLU A 8 -19.61 -10.15 11.66
C GLU A 8 -18.85 -9.40 12.77
N ARG A 9 -18.23 -8.25 12.43
CA ARG A 9 -17.41 -7.46 13.37
C ARG A 9 -17.73 -5.97 13.28
N PRO A 10 -18.95 -5.54 13.57
CA PRO A 10 -19.32 -4.13 13.51
C PRO A 10 -18.45 -3.26 14.42
N ASP A 11 -18.06 -3.74 15.60
CA ASP A 11 -17.18 -3.01 16.51
C ASP A 11 -15.79 -2.77 15.90
N PHE A 12 -15.23 -3.76 15.21
CA PHE A 12 -13.96 -3.59 14.50
C PHE A 12 -14.10 -2.55 13.37
N VAL A 13 -15.19 -2.59 12.61
CA VAL A 13 -15.45 -1.63 11.51
C VAL A 13 -15.62 -0.22 12.06
N ASN A 14 -16.41 -0.06 13.13
CA ASN A 14 -16.69 1.24 13.73
C ASN A 14 -15.46 1.88 14.37
N ASN A 15 -14.60 1.08 14.99
CA ASN A 15 -13.38 1.55 15.64
C ASN A 15 -12.14 1.49 14.75
N PHE A 16 -12.27 1.04 13.51
CA PHE A 16 -11.13 0.96 12.59
C PHE A 16 -10.52 2.33 12.36
N LYS A 17 -9.21 2.40 12.50
CA LYS A 17 -8.41 3.57 12.11
C LYS A 17 -7.29 3.09 11.21
N LYS A 18 -6.97 3.90 10.20
CA LYS A 18 -5.82 3.61 9.33
C LYS A 18 -4.57 3.36 10.19
N PRO A 19 -3.68 2.43 9.78
CA PRO A 19 -2.48 2.13 10.55
C PRO A 19 -1.66 3.40 10.80
N ARG A 20 -1.26 3.59 12.06
CA ARG A 20 -0.32 4.64 12.43
C ARG A 20 1.10 4.22 12.03
N THR A 21 2.05 5.15 12.13
CA THR A 21 3.46 4.93 11.80
C THR A 21 4.22 4.02 12.79
N PHE A 22 3.57 3.46 13.77
CA PHE A 22 4.12 2.50 14.72
C PHE A 22 3.28 1.22 14.73
N SER A 23 3.90 0.09 15.08
CA SER A 23 3.21 -1.19 15.19
C SER A 23 2.12 -1.12 16.25
N THR A 24 0.94 -1.60 15.90
CA THR A 24 -0.21 -1.75 16.82
C THR A 24 -0.44 -3.21 17.22
N ASN A 25 0.43 -4.13 16.81
CA ASN A 25 0.32 -5.56 17.07
C ASN A 25 0.84 -5.92 18.47
N GLU A 26 0.21 -5.39 19.53
CA GLU A 26 0.64 -5.71 20.90
C GLU A 26 0.32 -7.15 21.32
N LYS A 27 -0.63 -7.84 20.68
CA LYS A 27 -1.12 -9.16 21.11
C LYS A 27 -1.48 -10.12 19.97
N GLY A 28 -1.10 -9.83 18.73
CA GLY A 28 -1.49 -10.63 17.58
C GLY A 28 -0.38 -11.54 17.06
N ASN A 29 -0.76 -12.54 16.29
CA ASN A 29 0.17 -13.28 15.47
C ASN A 29 0.84 -12.30 14.49
N PRO A 30 2.17 -12.13 14.49
CA PRO A 30 2.87 -11.21 13.60
C PRO A 30 2.68 -11.56 12.12
N MET A 31 2.24 -12.77 11.82
CA MET A 31 1.89 -13.22 10.47
C MET A 31 0.44 -12.89 10.08
N GLU A 32 -0.41 -12.48 11.01
CA GLU A 32 -1.77 -12.02 10.73
C GLU A 32 -1.86 -10.49 10.78
N PRO A 33 -2.16 -9.83 9.65
CA PRO A 33 -2.34 -8.39 9.68
C PRO A 33 -3.57 -8.01 10.53
N THR A 34 -3.43 -6.98 11.36
CA THR A 34 -4.54 -6.36 12.11
C THR A 34 -5.54 -5.65 11.20
N THR A 35 -5.21 -5.49 9.93
CA THR A 35 -6.07 -4.96 8.89
C THR A 35 -7.08 -6.01 8.40
N THR A 36 -7.98 -5.60 7.50
CA THR A 36 -8.99 -6.52 6.93
C THR A 36 -8.38 -7.66 6.11
N GLY A 37 -7.21 -7.44 5.49
CA GLY A 37 -6.57 -8.37 4.56
C GLY A 37 -7.45 -8.69 3.35
N LEU A 38 -8.25 -7.73 2.88
CA LEU A 38 -9.16 -7.90 1.75
C LEU A 38 -8.54 -7.47 0.41
N SER A 39 -7.40 -6.79 0.43
CA SER A 39 -6.77 -6.25 -0.78
C SER A 39 -6.54 -7.30 -1.89
N PRO A 40 -6.07 -8.53 -1.65
CA PRO A 40 -5.91 -9.52 -2.71
C PRO A 40 -7.24 -9.90 -3.38
N TYR A 41 -8.29 -10.02 -2.59
CA TYR A 41 -9.62 -10.37 -3.12
C TYR A 41 -10.23 -9.26 -3.94
N ILE A 42 -9.94 -8.02 -3.60
CA ILE A 42 -10.41 -6.83 -4.32
C ILE A 42 -9.62 -6.65 -5.62
N SER A 43 -8.28 -6.76 -5.57
CA SER A 43 -7.43 -6.58 -6.75
C SER A 43 -7.70 -7.63 -7.83
N HIS A 44 -7.98 -8.88 -7.44
CA HIS A 44 -8.34 -9.96 -8.36
C HIS A 44 -9.84 -10.03 -8.72
N GLY A 45 -10.65 -9.06 -8.29
CA GLY A 45 -12.07 -9.04 -8.63
C GLY A 45 -12.93 -10.09 -7.92
N CYS A 46 -12.35 -10.87 -7.00
CA CYS A 46 -13.09 -11.86 -6.21
C CYS A 46 -14.04 -11.24 -5.19
N LEU A 47 -13.85 -9.95 -4.89
CA LEU A 47 -14.65 -9.20 -3.94
C LEU A 47 -14.92 -7.79 -4.47
N SER A 48 -16.20 -7.44 -4.63
CA SER A 48 -16.59 -6.11 -5.07
C SER A 48 -16.34 -5.06 -3.98
N VAL A 49 -15.72 -3.95 -4.34
CA VAL A 49 -15.54 -2.77 -3.47
C VAL A 49 -16.88 -2.24 -2.97
N ARG A 50 -17.90 -2.22 -3.83
CA ARG A 50 -19.26 -1.78 -3.46
C ARG A 50 -19.85 -2.66 -2.36
N LEU A 51 -19.60 -3.97 -2.41
CA LEU A 51 -20.05 -4.88 -1.36
C LEU A 51 -19.37 -4.56 -0.03
N VAL A 52 -18.04 -4.35 -0.04
CA VAL A 52 -17.31 -3.96 1.18
C VAL A 52 -17.84 -2.63 1.73
N TRP A 53 -18.04 -1.65 0.86
CA TRP A 53 -18.63 -0.36 1.23
C TRP A 53 -19.96 -0.51 1.93
N ASN A 54 -20.88 -1.28 1.34
CA ASN A 54 -22.22 -1.50 1.89
C ASN A 54 -22.19 -2.23 3.23
N GLU A 55 -21.30 -3.20 3.40
CA GLU A 55 -21.14 -3.89 4.69
C GLU A 55 -20.59 -2.95 5.78
N CYS A 56 -19.66 -2.06 5.43
CA CYS A 56 -19.21 -1.02 6.35
C CYS A 56 -20.35 -0.03 6.67
N ALA A 57 -21.15 0.37 5.68
CA ALA A 57 -22.30 1.27 5.89
C ALA A 57 -23.34 0.67 6.84
N LYS A 58 -23.60 -0.63 6.75
CA LYS A 58 -24.49 -1.35 7.69
C LYS A 58 -23.95 -1.28 9.12
N ALA A 59 -22.63 -1.49 9.31
CA ALA A 59 -22.00 -1.40 10.63
C ALA A 59 -22.04 0.02 11.21
N HIS A 60 -21.95 1.04 10.36
CA HIS A 60 -21.99 2.45 10.76
C HIS A 60 -23.41 2.96 11.08
N PHE A 61 -24.44 2.25 10.62
CA PHE A 61 -25.82 2.69 10.80
C PHE A 61 -26.21 2.77 12.28
N ASN A 62 -26.69 3.94 12.70
CA ASN A 62 -27.01 4.26 14.10
C ASN A 62 -25.89 3.99 15.12
N SER A 63 -24.63 3.99 14.69
CA SER A 63 -23.46 3.74 15.56
C SER A 63 -22.49 4.92 15.54
N ASN A 64 -21.85 5.17 16.66
CA ASN A 64 -20.68 6.04 16.68
C ASN A 64 -19.51 5.32 16.01
N HIS A 65 -18.87 5.95 15.03
CA HIS A 65 -17.81 5.32 14.25
C HIS A 65 -16.74 6.31 13.81
N THR A 66 -15.57 5.79 13.51
CA THR A 66 -14.46 6.57 12.92
C THR A 66 -14.88 7.15 11.57
N LYS A 67 -14.61 8.42 11.34
CA LYS A 67 -14.93 9.12 10.09
C LYS A 67 -13.79 9.02 9.07
N PRO A 68 -14.06 9.19 7.75
CA PRO A 68 -13.01 9.41 6.77
C PRO A 68 -12.13 10.62 7.17
N PRO A 69 -10.84 10.61 6.83
CA PRO A 69 -10.11 9.60 6.04
C PRO A 69 -9.62 8.37 6.83
N GLU A 70 -9.82 8.35 8.15
CA GLU A 70 -9.26 7.32 9.04
C GLU A 70 -10.01 5.98 8.98
N SER A 71 -11.30 5.99 8.64
CA SER A 71 -12.18 4.81 8.61
C SER A 71 -11.89 3.88 7.43
N LEU A 72 -12.52 2.69 7.42
CA LEU A 72 -12.49 1.78 6.27
C LEU A 72 -13.09 2.43 5.02
N HIS A 73 -14.17 3.22 5.14
CA HIS A 73 -14.70 4.02 4.04
C HIS A 73 -13.64 4.98 3.51
N GLY A 74 -12.88 5.64 4.39
CA GLY A 74 -11.77 6.50 4.00
C GLY A 74 -10.69 5.76 3.19
N GLN A 75 -10.36 4.52 3.57
CA GLN A 75 -9.39 3.71 2.82
C GLN A 75 -9.93 3.33 1.43
N LEU A 76 -11.21 3.02 1.31
CA LEU A 76 -11.84 2.77 0.00
C LEU A 76 -11.89 4.04 -0.86
N MET A 77 -12.13 5.22 -0.26
CA MET A 77 -12.08 6.50 -0.98
C MET A 77 -10.68 6.81 -1.51
N PHE A 78 -9.61 6.54 -0.74
CA PHE A 78 -8.24 6.66 -1.24
C PHE A 78 -7.98 5.75 -2.45
N ARG A 79 -8.49 4.53 -2.40
CA ARG A 79 -8.42 3.62 -3.55
C ARG A 79 -9.08 4.24 -4.78
N GLU A 80 -10.31 4.70 -4.66
CA GLU A 80 -11.05 5.31 -5.78
C GLU A 80 -10.38 6.59 -6.29
N MET A 81 -9.76 7.39 -5.41
CA MET A 81 -8.96 8.55 -5.80
C MET A 81 -7.81 8.16 -6.74
N PHE A 82 -7.06 7.10 -6.42
CA PHE A 82 -5.99 6.63 -7.31
C PHE A 82 -6.53 6.16 -8.67
N TYR A 83 -7.70 5.53 -8.70
CA TYR A 83 -8.35 5.16 -9.96
C TYR A 83 -8.77 6.37 -10.79
N LEU A 84 -9.31 7.41 -10.15
CA LEU A 84 -9.65 8.66 -10.83
C LEU A 84 -8.40 9.35 -11.38
N LEU A 85 -7.35 9.47 -10.58
CA LEU A 85 -6.09 10.07 -11.02
C LEU A 85 -5.46 9.29 -12.17
N SER A 86 -5.42 7.98 -12.09
CA SER A 86 -4.83 7.14 -13.14
C SER A 86 -5.55 7.22 -14.49
N ARG A 87 -6.81 7.66 -14.49
CA ARG A 87 -7.60 7.89 -15.71
C ARG A 87 -7.50 9.32 -16.25
N SER A 88 -7.13 10.26 -15.39
CA SER A 88 -7.08 11.69 -15.71
C SER A 88 -5.68 12.16 -16.08
N VAL A 89 -4.67 11.36 -15.76
CA VAL A 89 -3.26 11.71 -15.94
C VAL A 89 -2.64 10.81 -16.98
N GLU A 90 -2.02 11.40 -17.98
CA GLU A 90 -1.20 10.66 -18.93
C GLU A 90 0.04 10.11 -18.23
N ASN A 91 0.50 8.96 -18.69
CA ASN A 91 1.71 8.29 -18.17
C ASN A 91 1.68 8.06 -16.65
N TRP A 92 0.54 7.58 -16.11
CA TRP A 92 0.40 7.28 -14.69
C TRP A 92 1.48 6.32 -14.12
N GLU A 93 2.05 5.50 -14.98
CA GLU A 93 3.11 4.54 -14.66
C GLU A 93 4.54 5.10 -14.84
N ASP A 94 4.65 6.39 -15.19
CA ASP A 94 5.92 7.07 -15.42
C ASP A 94 5.92 8.45 -14.74
N ASP A 95 7.10 9.01 -14.52
CA ASP A 95 7.33 10.38 -14.08
C ASP A 95 7.70 11.31 -15.26
N VAL A 96 8.01 10.74 -16.42
CA VAL A 96 8.28 11.49 -17.65
C VAL A 96 6.97 11.83 -18.36
N ASN A 97 6.80 13.09 -18.73
CA ASN A 97 5.56 13.61 -19.32
C ASN A 97 4.29 13.38 -18.48
N ASN A 98 4.45 13.29 -17.18
CA ASN A 98 3.36 13.20 -16.22
C ASN A 98 3.23 14.55 -15.51
N SER A 99 2.15 15.29 -15.81
CA SER A 99 1.93 16.65 -15.30
C SER A 99 1.83 16.74 -13.77
N ASN A 100 1.59 15.62 -13.10
CA ASN A 100 1.52 15.54 -11.63
C ASN A 100 2.87 15.20 -10.97
N CYS A 101 3.90 14.96 -11.77
CA CYS A 101 5.20 14.56 -11.26
C CYS A 101 6.21 15.70 -11.31
N LYS A 102 7.05 15.74 -10.28
CA LYS A 102 8.24 16.59 -10.24
C LYS A 102 9.39 15.88 -10.92
N PRO A 103 10.23 16.57 -11.69
CA PRO A 103 11.45 15.99 -12.23
C PRO A 103 12.44 15.71 -11.08
N ILE A 104 12.82 14.46 -10.93
CA ILE A 104 13.80 14.03 -9.93
C ILE A 104 15.02 13.44 -10.63
N ASN A 105 16.20 13.97 -10.35
CA ASN A 105 17.45 13.36 -10.79
C ASN A 105 17.79 12.19 -9.87
N TRP A 106 17.36 10.99 -10.29
CA TRP A 106 17.75 9.76 -9.60
C TRP A 106 19.22 9.47 -9.79
N GLY A 107 19.80 8.73 -8.83
CA GLY A 107 21.17 8.22 -8.97
C GLY A 107 21.30 7.28 -10.17
N GLU A 108 22.54 7.02 -10.55
CA GLU A 108 22.83 6.02 -11.57
C GLU A 108 22.25 4.66 -11.16
N TYR A 109 21.79 3.91 -12.15
CA TYR A 109 21.29 2.56 -11.92
C TYR A 109 22.38 1.66 -11.34
N ASP A 110 22.12 1.12 -10.17
CA ASP A 110 23.03 0.20 -9.49
C ASP A 110 22.32 -1.13 -9.24
N GLN A 111 22.57 -2.10 -10.10
CA GLN A 111 21.97 -3.42 -10.03
C GLN A 111 22.27 -4.12 -8.70
N SER A 112 23.45 -3.91 -8.12
CA SER A 112 23.83 -4.56 -6.87
C SER A 112 22.96 -4.07 -5.70
N LYS A 113 22.66 -2.77 -5.64
CA LYS A 113 21.75 -2.18 -4.66
C LYS A 113 20.32 -2.69 -4.81
N ILE A 114 19.84 -2.79 -6.06
CA ILE A 114 18.49 -3.29 -6.33
C ILE A 114 18.36 -4.75 -5.89
N ILE A 115 19.33 -5.60 -6.26
CA ILE A 115 19.34 -7.01 -5.87
C ILE A 115 19.41 -7.16 -4.34
N ALA A 116 20.29 -6.43 -3.68
CA ALA A 116 20.40 -6.45 -2.22
C ALA A 116 19.09 -6.04 -1.54
N TRP A 117 18.43 -4.99 -2.05
CA TRP A 117 17.13 -4.55 -1.55
C TRP A 117 16.03 -5.59 -1.82
N GLU A 118 15.93 -6.11 -3.04
CA GLU A 118 14.92 -7.08 -3.42
C GLU A 118 15.02 -8.40 -2.63
N SER A 119 16.26 -8.85 -2.35
CA SER A 119 16.52 -10.09 -1.60
C SER A 119 16.54 -9.91 -0.07
N GLY A 120 16.40 -8.68 0.44
CA GLY A 120 16.49 -8.40 1.87
C GLY A 120 17.87 -8.65 2.44
N MET A 121 18.90 -8.16 1.75
CA MET A 121 20.33 -8.25 2.11
C MET A 121 21.01 -6.87 2.10
N THR A 122 20.28 -5.84 2.51
CA THR A 122 20.80 -4.47 2.57
C THR A 122 21.70 -4.23 3.79
N GLY A 123 21.62 -5.09 4.81
CA GLY A 123 22.24 -4.89 6.11
C GLY A 123 21.41 -4.02 7.08
N PHE A 124 20.25 -3.55 6.67
CA PHE A 124 19.29 -2.85 7.53
C PHE A 124 18.18 -3.83 7.97
N PRO A 125 18.20 -4.32 9.23
CA PRO A 125 17.38 -5.46 9.66
C PRO A 125 15.89 -5.29 9.42
N TYR A 126 15.36 -4.09 9.63
CA TYR A 126 13.93 -3.81 9.40
C TYR A 126 13.56 -3.90 7.92
N ILE A 127 14.37 -3.32 7.04
CA ILE A 127 14.16 -3.36 5.58
C ILE A 127 14.27 -4.80 5.08
N ASP A 128 15.31 -5.50 5.52
CA ASP A 128 15.58 -6.87 5.12
C ASP A 128 14.45 -7.82 5.57
N ALA A 129 13.96 -7.66 6.80
CA ALA A 129 12.83 -8.44 7.30
C ALA A 129 11.55 -8.21 6.47
N MET A 130 11.25 -6.96 6.07
CA MET A 130 10.08 -6.63 5.26
C MET A 130 10.18 -7.22 3.86
N MET A 131 11.35 -7.13 3.22
CA MET A 131 11.56 -7.69 1.88
C MET A 131 11.53 -9.22 1.87
N ARG A 132 12.08 -9.88 2.91
CA ARG A 132 11.98 -11.33 3.09
C ARG A 132 10.53 -11.77 3.38
N GLN A 133 9.76 -11.00 4.14
CA GLN A 133 8.34 -11.27 4.33
C GLN A 133 7.59 -11.20 2.99
N LEU A 134 7.86 -10.18 2.17
CA LEU A 134 7.28 -10.06 0.84
C LEU A 134 7.58 -11.29 -0.03
N ASP A 135 8.84 -11.70 -0.06
CA ASP A 135 9.29 -12.86 -0.84
C ASP A 135 8.60 -14.17 -0.39
N ALA A 136 8.51 -14.38 0.92
CA ALA A 136 7.94 -15.60 1.50
C ALA A 136 6.42 -15.67 1.40
N THR A 137 5.71 -14.53 1.42
CA THR A 137 4.24 -14.52 1.58
C THR A 137 3.49 -13.82 0.46
N GLY A 138 4.16 -13.08 -0.41
CA GLY A 138 3.54 -12.22 -1.41
C GLY A 138 2.78 -11.02 -0.79
N TRP A 139 2.97 -10.77 0.51
CA TRP A 139 2.27 -9.70 1.22
C TRP A 139 3.20 -8.95 2.15
N MET A 140 2.93 -7.66 2.32
CA MET A 140 3.65 -6.79 3.25
C MET A 140 2.68 -5.79 3.85
N HIS A 141 2.80 -5.51 5.14
CA HIS A 141 2.02 -4.47 5.80
C HIS A 141 2.29 -3.09 5.19
N HIS A 142 1.28 -2.21 5.18
CA HIS A 142 1.39 -0.85 4.60
C HIS A 142 2.63 -0.07 5.10
N LEU A 143 2.92 -0.11 6.39
CA LEU A 143 4.10 0.58 6.96
C LEU A 143 5.40 0.03 6.39
N GLY A 144 5.49 -1.30 6.21
CA GLY A 144 6.66 -1.92 5.56
C GLY A 144 6.81 -1.44 4.12
N ARG A 145 5.72 -1.43 3.34
CA ARG A 145 5.74 -0.94 1.95
C ARG A 145 6.26 0.49 1.87
N HIS A 146 5.79 1.36 2.75
CA HIS A 146 6.27 2.74 2.81
C HIS A 146 7.74 2.84 3.18
N ALA A 147 8.17 2.09 4.19
CA ALA A 147 9.55 2.11 4.65
C ALA A 147 10.54 1.61 3.58
N VAL A 148 10.25 0.45 2.94
CA VAL A 148 11.15 -0.12 1.94
C VAL A 148 11.16 0.68 0.64
N SER A 149 10.04 1.30 0.26
CA SER A 149 9.99 2.19 -0.92
C SER A 149 10.74 3.50 -0.67
N CYS A 150 10.59 4.12 0.50
CA CYS A 150 11.39 5.28 0.87
C CYS A 150 12.88 4.95 0.92
N PHE A 151 13.25 3.80 1.49
CA PHE A 151 14.64 3.36 1.58
C PHE A 151 15.29 3.20 0.19
N LEU A 152 14.59 2.57 -0.75
CA LEU A 152 15.05 2.39 -2.12
C LEU A 152 15.25 3.73 -2.83
N THR A 153 14.35 4.67 -2.61
CA THR A 153 14.28 5.94 -3.34
C THR A 153 14.97 7.05 -2.56
N ARG A 154 14.21 7.97 -2.01
CA ARG A 154 14.64 9.23 -1.37
C ARG A 154 15.34 9.06 0.00
N GLY A 155 15.21 7.88 0.61
CA GLY A 155 15.73 7.65 1.98
C GLY A 155 17.19 7.26 2.03
N GLN A 156 17.64 6.32 1.21
CA GLN A 156 19.00 5.77 1.33
C GLN A 156 19.67 5.45 -0.01
N LEU A 157 19.02 4.67 -0.89
CA LEU A 157 19.71 4.12 -2.07
C LEU A 157 19.67 5.05 -3.27
N TRP A 158 18.78 6.01 -3.29
CA TRP A 158 18.59 7.01 -4.35
C TRP A 158 18.38 6.39 -5.74
N GLN A 159 17.72 5.22 -5.79
CA GLN A 159 17.41 4.53 -7.01
C GLN A 159 16.03 4.94 -7.54
N ASN A 160 15.85 4.87 -8.87
CA ASN A 160 14.57 5.22 -9.48
C ASN A 160 13.44 4.31 -8.95
N TRP A 161 12.34 4.90 -8.60
CA TRP A 161 11.16 4.24 -8.02
C TRP A 161 10.58 3.12 -8.90
N LYS A 162 10.75 3.19 -10.22
CA LYS A 162 10.26 2.19 -11.17
C LYS A 162 10.84 0.80 -10.89
N HIS A 163 12.09 0.72 -10.47
CA HIS A 163 12.70 -0.56 -10.12
C HIS A 163 11.97 -1.24 -8.95
N GLY A 164 11.62 -0.49 -7.92
CA GLY A 164 10.89 -1.03 -6.79
C GLY A 164 9.45 -1.35 -7.13
N ARG A 165 8.78 -0.51 -7.93
CA ARG A 165 7.44 -0.76 -8.45
C ARG A 165 7.37 -2.11 -9.18
N ASP A 166 8.33 -2.39 -10.05
CA ASP A 166 8.35 -3.62 -10.86
C ASP A 166 8.58 -4.86 -9.98
N VAL A 167 9.40 -4.75 -8.92
CA VAL A 167 9.53 -5.81 -7.91
C VAL A 167 8.21 -6.05 -7.19
N PHE A 168 7.52 -5.00 -6.77
CA PHE A 168 6.22 -5.12 -6.11
C PHE A 168 5.15 -5.71 -7.02
N GLU A 169 5.19 -5.38 -8.30
CA GLU A 169 4.27 -5.95 -9.29
C GLU A 169 4.41 -7.47 -9.40
N ARG A 170 5.65 -7.95 -9.43
CA ARG A 170 5.92 -9.40 -9.53
C ARG A 170 5.63 -10.17 -8.25
N LYS A 171 5.84 -9.54 -7.08
CA LYS A 171 5.83 -10.24 -5.79
C LYS A 171 4.53 -10.07 -4.99
N LEU A 172 3.81 -8.95 -5.12
CA LEU A 172 2.61 -8.70 -4.32
C LEU A 172 1.38 -9.41 -4.88
N VAL A 173 0.73 -10.19 -4.05
CA VAL A 173 -0.56 -10.84 -4.38
C VAL A 173 -1.73 -9.87 -4.49
N ASP A 174 -1.58 -8.64 -4.03
CA ASP A 174 -2.57 -7.58 -4.12
C ASP A 174 -2.15 -6.43 -5.06
N SER A 175 -1.24 -6.71 -6.00
CA SER A 175 -0.81 -5.73 -6.98
C SER A 175 -2.01 -5.24 -7.81
N ASP A 176 -2.10 -3.92 -7.95
CA ASP A 176 -3.16 -3.22 -8.69
C ASP A 176 -2.50 -2.04 -9.41
N TRP A 177 -2.68 -1.93 -10.71
CA TRP A 177 -1.96 -0.97 -11.54
C TRP A 177 -2.15 0.49 -11.08
N ALA A 178 -3.39 0.91 -10.81
CA ALA A 178 -3.69 2.29 -10.44
C ALA A 178 -3.13 2.63 -9.05
N ILE A 179 -3.37 1.76 -8.08
CA ILE A 179 -2.99 1.96 -6.67
C ILE A 179 -1.48 1.82 -6.50
N LYS A 180 -0.87 0.83 -7.16
CA LYS A 180 0.58 0.58 -7.11
C LYS A 180 1.35 1.79 -7.59
N ASN A 181 1.08 2.27 -8.80
CA ASN A 181 1.78 3.43 -9.35
C ASN A 181 1.58 4.68 -8.47
N GLY A 182 0.34 4.97 -8.04
CA GLY A 182 0.06 6.10 -7.16
C GLY A 182 0.82 6.04 -5.83
N ASN A 183 0.88 4.89 -5.19
CA ASN A 183 1.63 4.73 -3.94
C ASN A 183 3.14 4.85 -4.13
N TRP A 184 3.69 4.38 -5.26
CA TRP A 184 5.10 4.56 -5.56
C TRP A 184 5.45 6.00 -5.87
N LEU A 185 4.64 6.69 -6.68
CA LEU A 185 4.79 8.13 -6.93
C LEU A 185 4.75 8.93 -5.63
N TRP A 186 3.86 8.57 -4.71
CA TRP A 186 3.76 9.21 -3.41
C TRP A 186 4.97 8.91 -2.52
N SER A 187 5.28 7.65 -2.28
CA SER A 187 6.36 7.26 -1.36
C SER A 187 7.74 7.71 -1.82
N ALA A 188 7.97 7.78 -3.12
CA ALA A 188 9.18 8.32 -3.72
C ALA A 188 9.26 9.87 -3.66
N GLY A 189 8.17 10.55 -3.32
CA GLY A 189 8.11 12.01 -3.28
C GLY A 189 8.09 12.67 -4.65
N VAL A 190 7.70 11.93 -5.68
CA VAL A 190 7.64 12.40 -7.08
C VAL A 190 6.36 13.18 -7.33
N ALA A 191 5.23 12.70 -6.83
CA ALA A 191 3.94 13.31 -7.08
C ALA A 191 3.59 14.42 -6.08
N PRO A 192 2.82 15.45 -6.50
CA PRO A 192 2.56 16.65 -5.72
C PRO A 192 1.64 16.44 -4.51
N PHE A 193 0.99 15.29 -4.38
CA PHE A 193 0.17 14.93 -3.23
C PHE A 193 0.97 14.22 -2.10
N SER A 194 2.29 14.25 -2.20
CA SER A 194 3.22 13.72 -1.19
C SER A 194 3.75 14.81 -0.27
#